data_04e5c54688efbbf7fa7ee9f4f7a237da
#
_entry.id   04e5c54688efbbf7fa7ee9f4f7a237da
#
_cell.length_a   1.000
_cell.length_b   1.000
_cell.length_c   1.000
_cell.angle_alpha   90.00
_cell.angle_beta   90.00
_cell.angle_gamma   90.00
#
_symmetry.space_group_name_H-M   'P 1'
#
loop_
_entity.id
_entity.type
_entity.pdbx_description
1 polymer ?
#
loop_
_entity_poly.entity_id
_entity_poly.type
_entity_poly.pdbx_seq_one_letter_code
_entity_poly.pdbx_strand_id
1 'polypeptide(L)'
;MKIKGRVSRIFHRMDSGFKIIALEVTKNSAVPEKYRNPDYPTSISIVGNLMNVEEEYVVEIVGEWEYRENGRYWPWQFKVEKYTVCDFETPCILTDIIARINGFGKARAKSLVETYGIGIVQIIENEPQRLYACETKQGEMEALSVGLKKYRAAADLKAFLSKYDIEEAVIDAVYERYGMSAVETIRQEPYVLCKNKLATFTVADKIAKDFDFSADNPARVDTALLYVLTDYAGSKGHTFLMLNRLPEDCNSFLKENGEIKGSLSKRHVETAVSRCLASGRIVIEGERVYSQKRYESETVVANILRSRIGAKSKYAAVSKEKIEACISEVQEELEVELDPLQREAVEMALCNQVSVLTGGAGC
;
A
#
# COMPACT_ATOMS: atom_id res chain seq x y z
N MET A 1 -4.41 3.90 -28.00
CA MET A 1 -3.56 3.00 -28.81
C MET A 1 -2.31 2.66 -28.01
N LYS A 2 -1.67 1.48 -28.25
CA LYS A 2 -0.45 1.06 -27.53
C LYS A 2 0.72 0.98 -28.54
N ILE A 3 1.83 1.62 -28.20
CA ILE A 3 3.02 1.68 -29.08
C ILE A 3 4.24 1.35 -28.22
N LYS A 4 5.16 0.54 -28.75
CA LYS A 4 6.44 0.22 -28.13
C LYS A 4 7.59 0.65 -29.04
N GLY A 5 8.61 1.27 -28.46
CA GLY A 5 9.78 1.71 -29.20
C GLY A 5 10.93 2.14 -28.28
N ARG A 6 12.05 2.50 -28.91
CA ARG A 6 13.23 3.04 -28.23
C ARG A 6 13.26 4.55 -28.36
N VAL A 7 13.54 5.25 -27.28
CA VAL A 7 13.72 6.70 -27.27
C VAL A 7 15.03 7.03 -27.97
N SER A 8 14.94 7.57 -29.17
CA SER A 8 16.15 7.94 -29.95
C SER A 8 16.65 9.34 -29.64
N ARG A 9 15.76 10.25 -29.21
CA ARG A 9 16.11 11.63 -28.88
C ARG A 9 15.07 12.30 -28.00
N ILE A 10 15.52 13.18 -27.09
CA ILE A 10 14.68 14.08 -26.31
C ILE A 10 14.84 15.50 -26.88
N PHE A 11 13.77 16.03 -27.49
CA PHE A 11 13.79 17.37 -28.11
C PHE A 11 13.52 18.48 -27.10
N HIS A 12 12.69 18.19 -26.09
CA HIS A 12 12.27 19.15 -25.06
C HIS A 12 12.05 18.46 -23.74
N ARG A 13 12.44 19.12 -22.64
CA ARG A 13 12.32 18.66 -21.28
C ARG A 13 11.90 19.81 -20.38
N MET A 14 10.89 19.59 -19.52
CA MET A 14 10.48 20.51 -18.46
C MET A 14 10.69 19.87 -17.08
N ASP A 15 10.90 20.67 -16.07
CA ASP A 15 11.07 20.19 -14.68
C ASP A 15 9.82 19.45 -14.15
N SER A 16 8.65 19.75 -14.69
CA SER A 16 7.38 19.06 -14.43
C SER A 16 7.33 17.61 -14.94
N GLY A 17 8.40 17.13 -15.62
CA GLY A 17 8.44 15.82 -16.27
C GLY A 17 7.84 15.77 -17.68
N PHE A 18 7.28 16.88 -18.17
CA PHE A 18 6.79 16.95 -19.54
C PHE A 18 7.96 16.89 -20.53
N LYS A 19 7.85 15.98 -21.53
CA LYS A 19 8.88 15.79 -22.56
C LYS A 19 8.26 15.70 -23.95
N ILE A 20 9.06 16.11 -24.95
CA ILE A 20 8.82 15.83 -26.37
C ILE A 20 9.98 14.96 -26.83
N ILE A 21 9.69 13.76 -27.29
CA ILE A 21 10.69 12.76 -27.65
C ILE A 21 10.46 12.21 -29.06
N ALA A 22 11.53 11.74 -29.69
CA ALA A 22 11.46 10.87 -30.85
C ALA A 22 11.50 9.42 -30.36
N LEU A 23 10.51 8.65 -30.75
CA LEU A 23 10.44 7.22 -30.48
C LEU A 23 10.70 6.43 -31.76
N GLU A 24 11.75 5.64 -31.77
CA GLU A 24 12.06 4.74 -32.86
C GLU A 24 11.21 3.47 -32.73
N VAL A 25 10.42 3.19 -33.75
CA VAL A 25 9.53 2.04 -33.83
C VAL A 25 9.93 1.12 -34.98
N THR A 26 9.67 -0.17 -34.88
CA THR A 26 9.94 -1.09 -35.98
C THR A 26 9.01 -0.80 -37.18
N LYS A 27 9.45 -1.14 -38.39
CA LYS A 27 8.62 -0.98 -39.61
C LYS A 27 7.28 -1.74 -39.48
N ASN A 28 7.27 -2.88 -38.80
CA ASN A 28 6.09 -3.73 -38.60
C ASN A 28 5.30 -3.33 -37.31
N SER A 29 5.59 -2.16 -36.71
CA SER A 29 4.82 -1.70 -35.54
C SER A 29 3.38 -1.38 -35.94
N ALA A 30 2.46 -1.46 -34.97
CA ALA A 30 1.03 -1.17 -35.15
C ALA A 30 0.72 0.31 -35.49
N VAL A 31 1.74 1.15 -35.71
CA VAL A 31 1.59 2.57 -36.07
C VAL A 31 1.14 2.68 -37.52
N PRO A 32 -0.06 3.22 -37.83
CA PRO A 32 -0.53 3.43 -39.20
C PRO A 32 0.36 4.39 -39.98
N GLU A 33 0.51 4.15 -41.29
CA GLU A 33 1.36 4.95 -42.18
C GLU A 33 1.01 6.45 -42.18
N LYS A 34 -0.28 6.80 -42.10
CA LYS A 34 -0.73 8.21 -42.07
C LYS A 34 -0.15 9.04 -40.93
N TYR A 35 0.34 8.40 -39.87
CA TYR A 35 0.95 9.07 -38.73
C TYR A 35 2.47 9.08 -38.76
N ARG A 36 3.09 8.41 -39.76
CA ARG A 36 4.54 8.37 -39.96
C ARG A 36 5.00 9.52 -40.82
N ASN A 37 6.09 10.15 -40.43
CA ASN A 37 6.77 11.12 -41.27
C ASN A 37 7.41 10.37 -42.44
N PRO A 38 7.12 10.73 -43.71
CA PRO A 38 7.74 10.08 -44.88
C PRO A 38 9.27 10.13 -44.89
N ASP A 39 9.86 11.22 -44.38
CA ASP A 39 11.32 11.38 -44.28
C ASP A 39 11.95 10.55 -43.19
N TYR A 40 11.17 10.20 -42.14
CA TYR A 40 11.61 9.43 -40.96
C TYR A 40 10.58 8.34 -40.58
N PRO A 41 10.38 7.31 -41.42
CA PRO A 41 9.25 6.39 -41.30
C PRO A 41 9.30 5.46 -40.05
N THR A 42 10.47 5.39 -39.43
CA THR A 42 10.66 4.62 -38.17
C THR A 42 10.62 5.49 -36.92
N SER A 43 10.55 6.82 -37.07
CA SER A 43 10.55 7.76 -35.95
C SER A 43 9.19 8.44 -35.81
N ILE A 44 8.63 8.43 -34.61
CA ILE A 44 7.38 9.11 -34.31
C ILE A 44 7.57 10.10 -33.16
N SER A 45 6.84 11.22 -33.21
CA SER A 45 6.88 12.25 -32.18
C SER A 45 5.93 11.88 -31.04
N ILE A 46 6.45 11.83 -29.83
CA ILE A 46 5.71 11.51 -28.60
C ILE A 46 5.73 12.73 -27.69
N VAL A 47 4.60 13.05 -27.08
CA VAL A 47 4.44 14.21 -26.19
C VAL A 47 3.66 13.82 -24.94
N GLY A 48 4.15 14.21 -23.77
CA GLY A 48 3.44 13.98 -22.50
C GLY A 48 4.34 14.02 -21.28
N ASN A 49 3.78 13.63 -20.14
CA ASN A 49 4.55 13.49 -18.92
C ASN A 49 5.32 12.14 -18.94
N LEU A 50 6.64 12.24 -19.06
CA LEU A 50 7.58 11.13 -19.23
C LEU A 50 8.76 11.31 -18.25
N MET A 51 8.46 11.56 -16.97
CA MET A 51 9.42 12.01 -15.95
C MET A 51 10.70 11.15 -15.90
N ASN A 52 10.57 9.83 -15.88
CA ASN A 52 11.68 8.88 -15.71
C ASN A 52 12.14 8.23 -17.02
N VAL A 53 11.89 8.87 -18.16
CA VAL A 53 12.27 8.36 -19.48
C VAL A 53 13.48 9.13 -19.99
N GLU A 54 14.53 8.41 -20.39
CA GLU A 54 15.76 8.97 -20.94
C GLU A 54 16.03 8.43 -22.37
N GLU A 55 17.02 9.00 -23.05
CA GLU A 55 17.46 8.49 -24.34
C GLU A 55 17.94 7.05 -24.22
N GLU A 56 17.79 6.27 -25.27
CA GLU A 56 18.06 4.81 -25.36
C GLU A 56 17.11 3.91 -24.54
N TYR A 57 16.17 4.46 -23.76
CA TYR A 57 15.18 3.65 -23.07
C TYR A 57 14.17 3.04 -24.03
N VAL A 58 13.86 1.76 -23.82
CA VAL A 58 12.72 1.11 -24.49
C VAL A 58 11.49 1.33 -23.64
N VAL A 59 10.47 1.92 -24.26
CA VAL A 59 9.22 2.27 -23.57
C VAL A 59 8.01 1.72 -24.31
N GLU A 60 7.02 1.37 -23.54
CA GLU A 60 5.68 1.02 -24.00
C GLU A 60 4.74 2.14 -23.58
N ILE A 61 4.05 2.73 -24.56
CA ILE A 61 3.26 3.95 -24.37
C ILE A 61 1.83 3.68 -24.79
N VAL A 62 0.88 4.14 -23.98
CA VAL A 62 -0.56 4.15 -24.27
C VAL A 62 -1.01 5.60 -24.40
N GLY A 63 -1.81 5.88 -25.42
CA GLY A 63 -2.31 7.23 -25.68
C GLY A 63 -3.07 7.31 -27.01
N GLU A 64 -3.18 8.51 -27.53
CA GLU A 64 -3.90 8.83 -28.75
C GLU A 64 -3.11 9.77 -29.67
N TRP A 65 -3.48 9.82 -30.97
CA TRP A 65 -2.88 10.70 -31.95
C TRP A 65 -3.56 12.06 -31.92
N GLU A 66 -2.75 13.12 -31.85
CA GLU A 66 -3.16 14.53 -31.92
C GLU A 66 -2.58 15.20 -33.16
N TYR A 67 -3.42 15.93 -33.89
CA TYR A 67 -2.99 16.75 -35.06
C TYR A 67 -2.70 18.17 -34.60
N ARG A 68 -1.53 18.73 -35.00
CA ARG A 68 -1.13 20.11 -34.74
C ARG A 68 -0.82 20.83 -36.03
N GLU A 69 -1.63 21.80 -36.40
CA GLU A 69 -1.44 22.61 -37.62
C GLU A 69 -0.06 23.30 -37.72
N ASN A 70 0.54 23.68 -36.61
CA ASN A 70 1.82 24.36 -36.53
C ASN A 70 2.99 23.43 -36.15
N GLY A 71 2.90 22.16 -36.40
CA GLY A 71 3.98 21.19 -36.17
C GLY A 71 5.19 21.52 -37.06
N ARG A 72 6.33 21.90 -36.45
CA ARG A 72 7.53 22.43 -37.13
C ARG A 72 8.17 21.45 -38.14
N TYR A 73 7.93 20.14 -37.95
CA TYR A 73 8.52 19.06 -38.78
C TYR A 73 7.47 18.05 -39.26
N TRP A 74 6.49 17.69 -38.40
CA TRP A 74 5.41 16.76 -38.73
C TRP A 74 4.18 17.12 -37.92
N PRO A 75 2.96 17.14 -38.50
CA PRO A 75 1.77 17.61 -37.79
C PRO A 75 1.20 16.60 -36.78
N TRP A 76 1.53 15.31 -36.90
CA TRP A 76 1.01 14.28 -36.04
C TRP A 76 1.96 14.02 -34.86
N GLN A 77 1.39 14.05 -33.64
CA GLN A 77 2.08 13.70 -32.40
C GLN A 77 1.24 12.68 -31.63
N PHE A 78 1.91 11.75 -30.95
CA PHE A 78 1.25 10.80 -30.06
C PHE A 78 1.27 11.34 -28.64
N LYS A 79 0.08 11.65 -28.09
CA LYS A 79 -0.08 12.17 -26.74
C LYS A 79 -0.17 11.04 -25.76
N VAL A 80 0.72 11.03 -24.77
CA VAL A 80 0.84 9.99 -23.77
C VAL A 80 -0.21 10.15 -22.69
N GLU A 81 -0.93 9.08 -22.41
CA GLU A 81 -1.79 8.91 -21.23
C GLU A 81 -1.07 8.11 -20.15
N LYS A 82 -0.40 7.02 -20.57
CA LYS A 82 0.36 6.13 -19.68
C LYS A 82 1.60 5.61 -20.41
N TYR A 83 2.65 5.32 -19.63
CA TYR A 83 3.85 4.68 -20.16
C TYR A 83 4.44 3.70 -19.16
N THR A 84 5.23 2.75 -19.67
CA THR A 84 6.03 1.80 -18.90
C THR A 84 7.41 1.69 -19.51
N VAL A 85 8.46 1.80 -18.71
CA VAL A 85 9.83 1.54 -19.15
C VAL A 85 10.05 0.02 -19.19
N CYS A 86 10.61 -0.46 -20.29
CA CYS A 86 10.91 -1.88 -20.46
C CYS A 86 12.35 -2.17 -19.97
N ASP A 87 12.51 -2.31 -18.68
CA ASP A 87 13.82 -2.39 -18.01
C ASP A 87 14.75 -3.48 -18.60
N PHE A 88 14.20 -4.67 -18.85
CA PHE A 88 14.95 -5.80 -19.40
C PHE A 88 15.29 -5.67 -20.90
N GLU A 89 14.65 -4.75 -21.59
CA GLU A 89 14.91 -4.47 -23.00
C GLU A 89 15.75 -3.18 -23.19
N THR A 90 16.08 -2.51 -22.10
CA THR A 90 16.87 -1.29 -22.06
C THR A 90 18.29 -1.61 -21.57
N PRO A 91 19.31 -1.64 -22.46
CA PRO A 91 20.66 -2.12 -22.10
C PRO A 91 21.30 -1.41 -20.92
N CYS A 92 21.16 -0.10 -20.78
CA CYS A 92 21.72 0.64 -19.66
C CYS A 92 21.04 0.28 -18.32
N ILE A 93 19.72 0.14 -18.30
CA ILE A 93 18.97 -0.29 -17.11
C ILE A 93 19.34 -1.73 -16.75
N LEU A 94 19.36 -2.62 -17.74
CA LEU A 94 19.77 -4.02 -17.53
C LEU A 94 21.19 -4.12 -16.96
N THR A 95 22.09 -3.27 -17.44
CA THR A 95 23.45 -3.17 -16.89
C THR A 95 23.42 -2.77 -15.41
N ASP A 96 22.64 -1.78 -15.04
CA ASP A 96 22.52 -1.34 -13.65
C ASP A 96 21.84 -2.39 -12.76
N ILE A 97 20.87 -3.12 -13.27
CA ILE A 97 20.23 -4.26 -12.56
C ILE A 97 21.28 -5.33 -12.26
N ILE A 98 22.04 -5.78 -13.27
CA ILE A 98 23.06 -6.82 -13.13
C ILE A 98 24.18 -6.33 -12.18
N ALA A 99 24.59 -5.07 -12.28
CA ALA A 99 25.63 -4.49 -11.44
C ALA A 99 25.31 -4.50 -9.94
N ARG A 100 24.04 -4.45 -9.58
CA ARG A 100 23.57 -4.50 -8.18
C ARG A 100 23.51 -5.92 -7.62
N ILE A 101 23.61 -6.93 -8.47
CA ILE A 101 23.64 -8.32 -8.03
C ILE A 101 25.01 -8.63 -7.45
N ASN A 102 25.03 -9.30 -6.30
CA ASN A 102 26.24 -9.58 -5.53
C ASN A 102 27.30 -10.28 -6.38
N GLY A 103 28.51 -9.72 -6.43
CA GLY A 103 29.67 -10.29 -7.15
C GLY A 103 29.91 -9.72 -8.56
N PHE A 104 28.97 -8.93 -9.13
CA PHE A 104 29.14 -8.46 -10.52
C PHE A 104 29.81 -7.08 -10.64
N GLY A 105 29.28 -6.07 -10.00
CA GLY A 105 29.77 -4.70 -10.19
C GLY A 105 29.57 -4.16 -11.61
N LYS A 106 29.76 -2.85 -11.78
CA LYS A 106 29.37 -2.12 -12.99
C LYS A 106 30.17 -2.51 -14.24
N ALA A 107 31.47 -2.74 -14.10
CA ALA A 107 32.33 -3.07 -15.25
C ALA A 107 32.00 -4.45 -15.86
N ARG A 108 31.80 -5.47 -15.01
CA ARG A 108 31.40 -6.81 -15.46
C ARG A 108 30.01 -6.85 -16.04
N ALA A 109 29.05 -6.16 -15.41
CA ALA A 109 27.68 -6.05 -15.90
C ALA A 109 27.67 -5.43 -17.30
N LYS A 110 28.44 -4.35 -17.51
CA LYS A 110 28.58 -3.69 -18.80
C LYS A 110 29.13 -4.63 -19.86
N SER A 111 30.22 -5.35 -19.57
CA SER A 111 30.83 -6.33 -20.49
C SER A 111 29.86 -7.44 -20.88
N LEU A 112 29.06 -7.94 -19.93
CA LEU A 112 28.05 -8.97 -20.21
C LEU A 112 26.95 -8.44 -21.14
N VAL A 113 26.44 -7.25 -20.89
CA VAL A 113 25.37 -6.66 -21.71
C VAL A 113 25.92 -6.23 -23.08
N GLU A 114 27.16 -5.77 -23.20
CA GLU A 114 27.81 -5.48 -24.50
C GLU A 114 28.01 -6.76 -25.32
N THR A 115 28.35 -7.87 -24.69
CA THR A 115 28.60 -9.15 -25.38
C THR A 115 27.33 -9.83 -25.85
N TYR A 116 26.30 -9.89 -25.00
CA TYR A 116 25.08 -10.66 -25.26
C TYR A 116 23.86 -9.81 -25.55
N GLY A 117 23.96 -8.49 -25.42
CA GLY A 117 22.82 -7.58 -25.55
C GLY A 117 21.73 -7.89 -24.54
N ILE A 118 20.49 -7.57 -24.89
CA ILE A 118 19.30 -7.90 -24.08
C ILE A 118 19.02 -9.40 -24.04
N GLY A 119 19.58 -10.18 -24.96
CA GLY A 119 19.48 -11.66 -24.98
C GLY A 119 20.11 -12.33 -23.77
N ILE A 120 20.96 -11.62 -23.01
CA ILE A 120 21.55 -12.13 -21.77
C ILE A 120 20.52 -12.61 -20.76
N VAL A 121 19.34 -11.97 -20.70
CA VAL A 121 18.24 -12.39 -19.80
C VAL A 121 17.80 -13.81 -20.11
N GLN A 122 17.59 -14.14 -21.39
CA GLN A 122 17.21 -15.49 -21.84
C GLN A 122 18.35 -16.51 -21.59
N ILE A 123 19.60 -16.10 -21.78
CA ILE A 123 20.76 -16.94 -21.52
C ILE A 123 20.83 -17.29 -20.02
N ILE A 124 20.67 -16.31 -19.13
CA ILE A 124 20.68 -16.53 -17.68
C ILE A 124 19.53 -17.44 -17.25
N GLU A 125 18.35 -17.30 -17.85
CA GLU A 125 17.17 -18.09 -17.50
C GLU A 125 17.21 -19.52 -18.04
N ASN A 126 17.66 -19.72 -19.28
CA ASN A 126 17.50 -21.00 -20.01
C ASN A 126 18.83 -21.74 -20.24
N GLU A 127 19.95 -21.01 -20.42
CA GLU A 127 21.24 -21.56 -20.82
C GLU A 127 22.40 -20.96 -20.01
N PRO A 128 22.35 -20.92 -18.66
CA PRO A 128 23.32 -20.20 -17.84
C PRO A 128 24.77 -20.66 -18.04
N GLN A 129 24.97 -21.90 -18.47
CA GLN A 129 26.30 -22.46 -18.77
C GLN A 129 27.03 -21.69 -19.88
N ARG A 130 26.35 -20.97 -20.77
CA ARG A 130 27.00 -20.14 -21.80
C ARG A 130 27.81 -18.96 -21.20
N LEU A 131 27.51 -18.57 -19.98
CA LEU A 131 28.20 -17.50 -19.28
C LEU A 131 29.60 -17.94 -18.74
N TYR A 132 29.90 -19.22 -18.70
CA TYR A 132 31.26 -19.70 -18.35
C TYR A 132 32.34 -19.15 -19.29
N ALA A 133 31.98 -18.88 -20.55
CA ALA A 133 32.89 -18.23 -21.48
C ALA A 133 33.34 -16.82 -21.07
N CYS A 134 32.63 -16.18 -20.15
CA CYS A 134 32.91 -14.86 -19.59
C CYS A 134 33.53 -14.94 -18.17
N GLU A 135 34.22 -16.02 -17.83
CA GLU A 135 34.85 -16.26 -16.52
C GLU A 135 33.88 -16.18 -15.33
N THR A 136 32.60 -16.49 -15.58
CA THR A 136 31.55 -16.48 -14.54
C THR A 136 31.60 -17.79 -13.76
N LYS A 137 31.71 -17.72 -12.44
CA LYS A 137 31.71 -18.90 -11.57
C LYS A 137 30.28 -19.42 -11.34
N GLN A 138 30.12 -20.70 -10.99
CA GLN A 138 28.81 -21.30 -10.77
C GLN A 138 27.96 -20.54 -9.74
N GLY A 139 28.51 -20.16 -8.58
CA GLY A 139 27.78 -19.41 -7.57
C GLY A 139 27.34 -18.00 -8.02
N GLU A 140 28.09 -17.38 -8.92
CA GLU A 140 27.73 -16.08 -9.51
C GLU A 140 26.58 -16.22 -10.52
N MET A 141 26.52 -17.31 -11.25
CA MET A 141 25.39 -17.59 -12.16
C MET A 141 24.07 -17.83 -11.40
N GLU A 142 24.16 -18.57 -10.30
CA GLU A 142 23.03 -18.76 -9.40
C GLU A 142 22.56 -17.41 -8.83
N ALA A 143 23.50 -16.57 -8.38
CA ALA A 143 23.22 -15.21 -7.89
C ALA A 143 22.54 -14.34 -8.98
N LEU A 144 23.04 -14.40 -10.23
CA LEU A 144 22.41 -13.70 -11.37
C LEU A 144 20.98 -14.15 -11.62
N SER A 145 20.76 -15.47 -11.71
CA SER A 145 19.43 -16.03 -11.96
C SER A 145 18.44 -15.64 -10.88
N VAL A 146 18.85 -15.78 -9.60
CA VAL A 146 18.01 -15.39 -8.45
C VAL A 146 17.79 -13.88 -8.42
N GLY A 147 18.83 -13.08 -8.66
CA GLY A 147 18.75 -11.62 -8.65
C GLY A 147 17.82 -11.07 -9.73
N LEU A 148 17.90 -11.57 -10.95
CA LEU A 148 17.01 -11.17 -12.04
C LEU A 148 15.56 -11.58 -11.78
N LYS A 149 15.32 -12.80 -11.26
CA LYS A 149 13.98 -13.25 -10.88
C LYS A 149 13.37 -12.35 -9.79
N LYS A 150 14.18 -11.99 -8.77
CA LYS A 150 13.73 -11.05 -7.72
C LYS A 150 13.38 -9.69 -8.29
N TYR A 151 14.23 -9.13 -9.15
CA TYR A 151 13.95 -7.83 -9.77
C TYR A 151 12.67 -7.87 -10.62
N ARG A 152 12.51 -8.91 -11.46
CA ARG A 152 11.29 -9.09 -12.27
C ARG A 152 10.05 -9.18 -11.38
N ALA A 153 10.08 -9.99 -10.32
CA ALA A 153 8.96 -10.14 -9.41
C ALA A 153 8.59 -8.81 -8.70
N ALA A 154 9.58 -8.00 -8.34
CA ALA A 154 9.34 -6.67 -7.77
C ALA A 154 8.71 -5.71 -8.80
N ALA A 155 9.21 -5.71 -10.05
CA ALA A 155 8.66 -4.91 -11.13
C ALA A 155 7.23 -5.33 -11.49
N ASP A 156 6.95 -6.65 -11.56
CA ASP A 156 5.62 -7.20 -11.81
C ASP A 156 4.64 -6.82 -10.70
N LEU A 157 5.07 -6.88 -9.44
CA LEU A 157 4.26 -6.46 -8.30
C LEU A 157 3.94 -4.95 -8.37
N LYS A 158 4.93 -4.13 -8.66
CA LYS A 158 4.74 -2.68 -8.84
C LYS A 158 3.76 -2.39 -9.98
N ALA A 159 3.91 -3.02 -11.13
CA ALA A 159 3.00 -2.89 -12.26
C ALA A 159 1.59 -3.39 -11.94
N PHE A 160 1.47 -4.47 -11.18
CA PHE A 160 0.20 -5.04 -10.74
C PHE A 160 -0.55 -4.10 -9.78
N LEU A 161 0.13 -3.56 -8.76
CA LEU A 161 -0.48 -2.74 -7.71
C LEU A 161 -0.65 -1.27 -8.11
N SER A 162 0.09 -0.76 -9.10
CA SER A 162 0.01 0.65 -9.54
C SER A 162 -1.38 1.12 -9.97
N LYS A 163 -2.23 0.21 -10.45
CA LYS A 163 -3.63 0.52 -10.84
C LYS A 163 -4.61 0.65 -9.67
N TYR A 164 -4.17 0.42 -8.44
CA TYR A 164 -5.01 0.47 -7.25
C TYR A 164 -4.66 1.63 -6.31
N ASP A 165 -3.90 2.62 -6.78
CA ASP A 165 -3.47 3.80 -6.04
C ASP A 165 -2.79 3.46 -4.69
N ILE A 166 -1.94 2.42 -4.71
CA ILE A 166 -1.16 1.97 -3.55
C ILE A 166 0.18 2.70 -3.55
N GLU A 167 0.55 3.25 -2.39
CA GLU A 167 1.83 3.94 -2.19
C GLU A 167 3.02 2.99 -2.38
N GLU A 168 4.13 3.51 -2.89
CA GLU A 168 5.35 2.73 -3.18
C GLU A 168 5.90 2.03 -1.91
N ALA A 169 5.88 2.71 -0.78
CA ALA A 169 6.30 2.11 0.50
C ALA A 169 5.48 0.87 0.91
N VAL A 170 4.20 0.84 0.55
CA VAL A 170 3.35 -0.32 0.79
C VAL A 170 3.69 -1.45 -0.18
N ILE A 171 3.98 -1.12 -1.45
CA ILE A 171 4.42 -2.12 -2.45
C ILE A 171 5.71 -2.79 -1.99
N ASP A 172 6.67 -2.01 -1.47
CA ASP A 172 7.92 -2.53 -0.91
C ASP A 172 7.66 -3.45 0.29
N ALA A 173 6.78 -3.05 1.21
CA ALA A 173 6.39 -3.87 2.36
C ALA A 173 5.69 -5.18 1.95
N VAL A 174 4.87 -5.14 0.88
CA VAL A 174 4.27 -6.34 0.29
C VAL A 174 5.35 -7.26 -0.29
N TYR A 175 6.31 -6.68 -1.01
CA TYR A 175 7.41 -7.46 -1.58
C TYR A 175 8.31 -8.09 -0.50
N GLU A 176 8.65 -7.33 0.54
CA GLU A 176 9.41 -7.85 1.69
C GLU A 176 8.73 -9.04 2.36
N ARG A 177 7.40 -9.00 2.44
CA ARG A 177 6.62 -10.04 3.11
C ARG A 177 6.39 -11.30 2.27
N TYR A 178 6.10 -11.14 0.98
CA TYR A 178 5.68 -12.23 0.10
C TYR A 178 6.71 -12.58 -0.97
N GLY A 179 7.71 -11.73 -1.18
CA GLY A 179 8.77 -11.94 -2.15
C GLY A 179 8.25 -12.19 -3.57
N MET A 180 8.83 -13.17 -4.23
CA MET A 180 8.49 -13.51 -5.62
C MET A 180 7.06 -14.06 -5.81
N SER A 181 6.41 -14.52 -4.76
CA SER A 181 5.03 -15.02 -4.82
C SER A 181 3.97 -13.93 -4.56
N ALA A 182 4.37 -12.67 -4.35
CA ALA A 182 3.49 -11.58 -3.93
C ALA A 182 2.27 -11.41 -4.85
N VAL A 183 2.48 -11.34 -6.16
CA VAL A 183 1.39 -11.16 -7.15
C VAL A 183 0.41 -12.33 -7.09
N GLU A 184 0.93 -13.55 -7.07
CA GLU A 184 0.08 -14.75 -7.05
C GLU A 184 -0.69 -14.86 -5.74
N THR A 185 -0.05 -14.59 -4.60
CA THR A 185 -0.70 -14.56 -3.29
C THR A 185 -1.85 -13.56 -3.25
N ILE A 186 -1.65 -12.34 -3.78
CA ILE A 186 -2.70 -11.31 -3.80
C ILE A 186 -3.83 -11.70 -4.76
N ARG A 187 -3.53 -12.31 -5.90
CA ARG A 187 -4.55 -12.78 -6.84
C ARG A 187 -5.43 -13.86 -6.22
N GLN A 188 -4.85 -14.80 -5.48
CA GLN A 188 -5.58 -15.88 -4.82
C GLN A 188 -6.33 -15.40 -3.57
N GLU A 189 -5.77 -14.48 -2.80
CA GLU A 189 -6.34 -13.98 -1.56
C GLU A 189 -6.12 -12.46 -1.39
N PRO A 190 -6.87 -11.60 -2.09
CA PRO A 190 -6.69 -10.14 -2.01
C PRO A 190 -6.77 -9.58 -0.58
N TYR A 191 -7.63 -10.16 0.25
CA TYR A 191 -7.85 -9.72 1.63
C TYR A 191 -6.68 -10.01 2.58
N VAL A 192 -5.65 -10.72 2.12
CA VAL A 192 -4.39 -10.87 2.86
C VAL A 192 -3.71 -9.53 3.11
N LEU A 193 -3.91 -8.55 2.23
CA LEU A 193 -3.42 -7.19 2.41
C LEU A 193 -4.04 -6.52 3.63
N CYS A 194 -5.34 -6.72 3.85
CA CYS A 194 -6.05 -6.22 5.05
C CYS A 194 -5.58 -6.91 6.32
N LYS A 195 -5.43 -8.24 6.30
CA LYS A 195 -4.95 -9.04 7.45
C LYS A 195 -3.59 -8.55 7.95
N ASN A 196 -2.75 -8.08 7.05
CA ASN A 196 -1.40 -7.58 7.35
C ASN A 196 -1.30 -6.06 7.44
N LYS A 197 -2.44 -5.35 7.39
CA LYS A 197 -2.52 -3.88 7.45
C LYS A 197 -1.71 -3.17 6.35
N LEU A 198 -1.58 -3.82 5.20
CA LEU A 198 -0.88 -3.30 4.02
C LEU A 198 -1.82 -2.50 3.11
N ALA A 199 -3.12 -2.76 3.16
CA ALA A 199 -4.12 -1.99 2.42
C ALA A 199 -5.45 -1.92 3.16
N THR A 200 -6.29 -0.97 2.76
CA THR A 200 -7.66 -0.83 3.26
C THR A 200 -8.58 -1.90 2.66
N PHE A 201 -9.76 -2.08 3.27
CA PHE A 201 -10.78 -3.00 2.75
C PHE A 201 -11.16 -2.65 1.31
N THR A 202 -11.40 -1.37 1.04
CA THR A 202 -11.79 -0.88 -0.29
C THR A 202 -10.79 -1.24 -1.38
N VAL A 203 -9.49 -1.10 -1.11
CA VAL A 203 -8.43 -1.48 -2.05
C VAL A 203 -8.41 -2.99 -2.28
N ALA A 204 -8.48 -3.79 -1.23
CA ALA A 204 -8.52 -5.25 -1.36
C ALA A 204 -9.79 -5.74 -2.09
N ASP A 205 -10.94 -5.11 -1.83
CA ASP A 205 -12.22 -5.42 -2.48
C ASP A 205 -12.22 -5.02 -3.97
N LYS A 206 -11.53 -3.93 -4.33
CA LYS A 206 -11.30 -3.52 -5.73
C LYS A 206 -10.45 -4.55 -6.48
N ILE A 207 -9.36 -5.04 -5.85
CA ILE A 207 -8.57 -6.12 -6.41
C ILE A 207 -9.41 -7.39 -6.56
N ALA A 208 -10.14 -7.79 -5.52
CA ALA A 208 -11.00 -8.96 -5.53
C ALA A 208 -12.05 -8.89 -6.66
N LYS A 209 -12.64 -7.72 -6.89
CA LYS A 209 -13.59 -7.46 -7.99
C LYS A 209 -12.95 -7.69 -9.37
N ASP A 210 -11.72 -7.24 -9.58
CA ASP A 210 -11.00 -7.42 -10.84
C ASP A 210 -10.67 -8.90 -11.13
N PHE A 211 -10.72 -9.75 -10.11
CA PHE A 211 -10.54 -11.21 -10.20
C PHE A 211 -11.84 -12.00 -9.98
N ASP A 212 -12.99 -11.38 -10.20
CA ASP A 212 -14.32 -12.01 -10.19
C ASP A 212 -14.67 -12.74 -8.88
N PHE A 213 -14.18 -12.22 -7.73
CA PHE A 213 -14.58 -12.77 -6.43
C PHE A 213 -16.07 -12.49 -6.17
N SER A 214 -16.77 -13.49 -5.61
CA SER A 214 -18.18 -13.36 -5.28
C SER A 214 -18.43 -12.49 -4.04
N ALA A 215 -19.61 -11.89 -3.95
CA ALA A 215 -20.00 -11.05 -2.83
C ALA A 215 -19.98 -11.78 -1.47
N ASP A 216 -20.22 -13.06 -1.48
CA ASP A 216 -20.26 -13.96 -0.32
C ASP A 216 -18.96 -14.75 -0.12
N ASN A 217 -17.89 -14.39 -0.83
CA ASN A 217 -16.58 -15.02 -0.65
C ASN A 217 -16.19 -15.05 0.85
N PRO A 218 -15.81 -16.21 1.40
CA PRO A 218 -15.53 -16.36 2.82
C PRO A 218 -14.48 -15.38 3.37
N ALA A 219 -13.40 -15.15 2.64
CA ALA A 219 -12.33 -14.22 3.07
C ALA A 219 -12.83 -12.76 3.08
N ARG A 220 -13.70 -12.41 2.12
CA ARG A 220 -14.36 -11.10 2.07
C ARG A 220 -15.23 -10.88 3.29
N VAL A 221 -16.14 -11.84 3.58
CA VAL A 221 -17.09 -11.72 4.68
C VAL A 221 -16.38 -11.68 6.03
N ASP A 222 -15.37 -12.53 6.22
CA ASP A 222 -14.56 -12.54 7.44
C ASP A 222 -13.83 -11.19 7.64
N THR A 223 -13.27 -10.64 6.57
CA THR A 223 -12.55 -9.37 6.63
C THR A 223 -13.51 -8.21 6.90
N ALA A 224 -14.67 -8.18 6.24
CA ALA A 224 -15.70 -7.17 6.49
C ALA A 224 -16.18 -7.21 7.95
N LEU A 225 -16.45 -8.42 8.50
CA LEU A 225 -16.82 -8.59 9.90
C LEU A 225 -15.77 -8.01 10.85
N LEU A 226 -14.48 -8.26 10.59
CA LEU A 226 -13.40 -7.74 11.42
C LEU A 226 -13.29 -6.21 11.34
N TYR A 227 -13.44 -5.61 10.15
CA TYR A 227 -13.49 -4.15 10.00
C TYR A 227 -14.68 -3.53 10.71
N VAL A 228 -15.85 -4.18 10.65
CA VAL A 228 -17.04 -3.74 11.37
C VAL A 228 -16.81 -3.76 12.88
N LEU A 229 -16.17 -4.79 13.43
CA LEU A 229 -15.85 -4.89 14.85
C LEU A 229 -14.68 -3.99 15.31
N THR A 230 -13.87 -3.47 14.39
CA THR A 230 -12.73 -2.59 14.72
C THR A 230 -13.01 -1.14 14.32
N ASP A 231 -12.95 -0.84 13.04
CA ASP A 231 -12.96 0.54 12.56
C ASP A 231 -14.36 1.16 12.63
N TYR A 232 -15.38 0.44 12.14
CA TYR A 232 -16.76 0.93 12.14
C TYR A 232 -17.31 1.06 13.56
N ALA A 233 -17.16 0.04 14.42
CA ALA A 233 -17.56 0.14 15.82
C ALA A 233 -16.78 1.24 16.54
N GLY A 234 -15.48 1.36 16.26
CA GLY A 234 -14.60 2.38 16.85
C GLY A 234 -14.97 3.80 16.48
N SER A 235 -15.34 4.07 15.23
CA SER A 235 -15.78 5.39 14.79
C SER A 235 -17.07 5.85 15.49
N LYS A 236 -17.86 4.90 16.00
CA LYS A 236 -19.08 5.13 16.77
C LYS A 236 -18.86 5.08 18.29
N GLY A 237 -17.62 4.96 18.77
CA GLY A 237 -17.29 4.87 20.19
C GLY A 237 -17.64 3.52 20.84
N HIS A 238 -17.85 2.46 20.05
CA HIS A 238 -18.19 1.14 20.58
C HIS A 238 -16.97 0.24 20.70
N THR A 239 -16.93 -0.56 21.74
CA THR A 239 -15.92 -1.62 21.94
C THR A 239 -16.42 -2.97 21.44
N PHE A 240 -17.72 -3.17 21.36
CA PHE A 240 -18.39 -4.38 20.86
C PHE A 240 -19.61 -4.01 19.99
N LEU A 241 -20.14 -4.99 19.29
CA LEU A 241 -21.43 -4.92 18.61
C LEU A 241 -22.32 -6.10 19.06
N MET A 242 -23.63 -5.94 18.92
CA MET A 242 -24.59 -6.99 19.25
C MET A 242 -24.66 -8.03 18.13
N LEU A 243 -24.62 -9.30 18.50
CA LEU A 243 -24.60 -10.43 17.55
C LEU A 243 -25.76 -10.38 16.54
N ASN A 244 -26.95 -10.03 17.00
CA ASN A 244 -28.15 -9.95 16.16
C ASN A 244 -28.11 -8.79 15.13
N ARG A 245 -27.28 -7.77 15.34
CA ARG A 245 -27.12 -6.61 14.45
C ARG A 245 -26.00 -6.75 13.44
N LEU A 246 -25.08 -7.69 13.63
CA LEU A 246 -23.93 -7.85 12.75
C LEU A 246 -24.28 -7.99 11.26
N PRO A 247 -25.38 -8.70 10.85
CA PRO A 247 -25.76 -8.77 9.44
C PRO A 247 -26.08 -7.41 8.83
N GLU A 248 -26.74 -6.53 9.58
CA GLU A 248 -27.08 -5.17 9.14
C GLU A 248 -25.82 -4.29 9.12
N ASP A 249 -25.02 -4.34 10.16
CA ASP A 249 -23.79 -3.56 10.25
C ASP A 249 -22.77 -3.95 9.16
N CYS A 250 -22.61 -5.25 8.88
CA CYS A 250 -21.77 -5.73 7.77
C CYS A 250 -22.28 -5.25 6.41
N ASN A 251 -23.59 -5.33 6.16
CA ASN A 251 -24.16 -4.85 4.89
C ASN A 251 -24.04 -3.32 4.75
N SER A 252 -24.22 -2.57 5.83
CA SER A 252 -24.02 -1.12 5.83
C SER A 252 -22.58 -0.77 5.52
N PHE A 253 -21.63 -1.42 6.16
CA PHE A 253 -20.20 -1.26 5.89
C PHE A 253 -19.85 -1.58 4.43
N LEU A 254 -20.33 -2.70 3.91
CA LEU A 254 -20.08 -3.12 2.52
C LEU A 254 -20.73 -2.21 1.48
N LYS A 255 -21.86 -1.58 1.81
CA LYS A 255 -22.50 -0.58 0.95
C LYS A 255 -21.64 0.67 0.79
N GLU A 256 -20.97 1.09 1.86
CA GLU A 256 -20.14 2.29 1.90
C GLU A 256 -18.71 2.04 1.38
N ASN A 257 -18.11 0.90 1.73
CA ASN A 257 -16.69 0.62 1.52
C ASN A 257 -16.41 -0.51 0.51
N GLY A 258 -17.46 -1.24 0.07
CA GLY A 258 -17.32 -2.38 -0.83
C GLY A 258 -17.39 -1.99 -2.29
N GLU A 259 -16.54 -2.61 -3.10
CA GLU A 259 -16.53 -2.49 -4.57
C GLU A 259 -17.36 -3.58 -5.25
N ILE A 260 -17.38 -4.78 -4.66
CA ILE A 260 -18.20 -5.89 -5.15
C ILE A 260 -19.65 -5.69 -4.71
N LYS A 261 -20.56 -5.59 -5.69
CA LYS A 261 -22.00 -5.41 -5.42
C LYS A 261 -22.63 -6.71 -4.94
N GLY A 262 -23.57 -6.59 -3.99
CA GLY A 262 -24.31 -7.70 -3.42
C GLY A 262 -24.50 -7.54 -1.92
N SER A 263 -25.57 -8.13 -1.37
CA SER A 263 -25.85 -8.15 0.06
C SER A 263 -25.55 -9.52 0.66
N LEU A 264 -25.08 -9.51 1.91
CA LEU A 264 -24.88 -10.74 2.67
C LEU A 264 -26.17 -11.20 3.34
N SER A 265 -26.48 -12.48 3.22
CA SER A 265 -27.52 -13.10 4.04
C SER A 265 -27.06 -13.21 5.49
N LYS A 266 -28.02 -13.31 6.42
CA LYS A 266 -27.75 -13.58 7.82
C LYS A 266 -26.83 -14.81 8.01
N ARG A 267 -27.09 -15.88 7.24
CA ARG A 267 -26.30 -17.12 7.27
C ARG A 267 -24.81 -16.89 6.89
N HIS A 268 -24.53 -16.03 5.92
CA HIS A 268 -23.15 -15.73 5.52
C HIS A 268 -22.38 -15.08 6.68
N VAL A 269 -23.02 -14.14 7.38
CA VAL A 269 -22.39 -13.45 8.53
C VAL A 269 -22.25 -14.40 9.73
N GLU A 270 -23.26 -15.21 10.06
CA GLU A 270 -23.19 -16.21 11.12
C GLU A 270 -22.08 -17.24 10.89
N THR A 271 -21.88 -17.64 9.62
CA THR A 271 -20.78 -18.53 9.25
C THR A 271 -19.42 -17.86 9.43
N ALA A 272 -19.30 -16.58 9.07
CA ALA A 272 -18.08 -15.79 9.31
C ALA A 272 -17.80 -15.60 10.80
N VAL A 273 -18.82 -15.34 11.61
CA VAL A 273 -18.71 -15.28 13.07
C VAL A 273 -18.15 -16.60 13.61
N SER A 274 -18.68 -17.74 13.18
CA SER A 274 -18.20 -19.05 13.60
C SER A 274 -16.73 -19.30 13.23
N ARG A 275 -16.32 -18.95 11.99
CA ARG A 275 -14.91 -19.05 11.55
C ARG A 275 -13.98 -18.11 12.32
N CYS A 276 -14.41 -16.85 12.53
CA CYS A 276 -13.62 -15.87 13.27
C CYS A 276 -13.47 -16.24 14.75
N LEU A 277 -14.51 -16.79 15.35
CA LEU A 277 -14.48 -17.32 16.74
C LEU A 277 -13.52 -18.51 16.84
N ALA A 278 -13.65 -19.50 15.95
CA ALA A 278 -12.79 -20.68 15.93
C ALA A 278 -11.29 -20.34 15.71
N SER A 279 -11.01 -19.25 14.99
CA SER A 279 -9.64 -18.76 14.76
C SER A 279 -9.14 -17.78 15.82
N GLY A 280 -9.90 -17.51 16.89
CA GLY A 280 -9.52 -16.60 17.97
C GLY A 280 -9.44 -15.12 17.57
N ARG A 281 -10.05 -14.72 16.44
CA ARG A 281 -10.03 -13.32 15.96
C ARG A 281 -11.10 -12.46 16.63
N ILE A 282 -12.14 -13.09 17.16
CA ILE A 282 -13.23 -12.45 17.90
C ILE A 282 -13.52 -13.19 19.20
N VAL A 283 -14.17 -12.49 20.11
CA VAL A 283 -14.69 -13.04 21.38
C VAL A 283 -16.18 -12.74 21.47
N ILE A 284 -16.94 -13.71 21.98
CA ILE A 284 -18.38 -13.54 22.23
C ILE A 284 -18.61 -13.68 23.74
N GLU A 285 -19.23 -12.66 24.34
CA GLU A 285 -19.66 -12.64 25.73
C GLU A 285 -21.17 -12.36 25.79
N GLY A 286 -21.94 -13.40 26.02
CA GLY A 286 -23.41 -13.33 25.89
C GLY A 286 -23.81 -13.00 24.44
N GLU A 287 -24.45 -11.85 24.23
CA GLU A 287 -24.77 -11.35 22.88
C GLU A 287 -23.79 -10.33 22.32
N ARG A 288 -22.73 -9.99 23.07
CA ARG A 288 -21.72 -9.01 22.67
C ARG A 288 -20.60 -9.69 21.90
N VAL A 289 -20.26 -9.13 20.74
CA VAL A 289 -19.18 -9.61 19.88
C VAL A 289 -18.10 -8.54 19.81
N TYR A 290 -16.89 -8.93 20.17
CA TYR A 290 -15.69 -8.10 20.19
C TYR A 290 -14.68 -8.58 19.16
N SER A 291 -13.86 -7.69 18.62
CA SER A 291 -12.56 -8.13 18.11
C SER A 291 -11.68 -8.56 19.29
N GLN A 292 -10.82 -9.57 19.10
CA GLN A 292 -9.94 -10.11 20.14
C GLN A 292 -9.18 -8.99 20.87
N LYS A 293 -8.59 -8.07 20.12
CA LYS A 293 -7.80 -6.95 20.66
C LYS A 293 -8.64 -6.01 21.56
N ARG A 294 -9.89 -5.72 21.16
CA ARG A 294 -10.75 -4.82 21.98
C ARG A 294 -11.20 -5.50 23.26
N TYR A 295 -11.52 -6.78 23.21
CA TYR A 295 -11.85 -7.58 24.41
C TYR A 295 -10.69 -7.60 25.39
N GLU A 296 -9.49 -7.89 24.90
CA GLU A 296 -8.27 -7.86 25.73
C GLU A 296 -8.03 -6.49 26.34
N SER A 297 -8.15 -5.42 25.56
CA SER A 297 -7.97 -4.05 26.04
C SER A 297 -8.99 -3.69 27.13
N GLU A 298 -10.27 -4.01 26.93
CA GLU A 298 -11.33 -3.76 27.91
C GLU A 298 -11.09 -4.56 29.20
N THR A 299 -10.71 -5.83 29.07
CA THR A 299 -10.38 -6.70 30.20
C THR A 299 -9.18 -6.18 31.00
N VAL A 300 -8.12 -5.73 30.32
CA VAL A 300 -6.93 -5.16 30.96
C VAL A 300 -7.30 -3.87 31.71
N VAL A 301 -8.06 -2.98 31.08
CA VAL A 301 -8.52 -1.73 31.73
C VAL A 301 -9.38 -2.06 32.96
N ALA A 302 -10.34 -2.97 32.83
CA ALA A 302 -11.19 -3.39 33.94
C ALA A 302 -10.38 -3.96 35.12
N ASN A 303 -9.38 -4.79 34.86
CA ASN A 303 -8.51 -5.38 35.90
C ASN A 303 -7.63 -4.28 36.56
N ILE A 304 -7.07 -3.35 35.79
CA ILE A 304 -6.30 -2.23 36.35
C ILE A 304 -7.19 -1.37 37.25
N LEU A 305 -8.38 -0.99 36.76
CA LEU A 305 -9.32 -0.20 37.56
C LEU A 305 -9.74 -0.92 38.83
N ARG A 306 -10.10 -2.22 38.71
CA ARG A 306 -10.49 -3.06 39.87
C ARG A 306 -9.39 -3.12 40.94
N SER A 307 -8.13 -3.22 40.53
CA SER A 307 -7.00 -3.27 41.47
C SER A 307 -6.73 -1.91 42.15
N ARG A 308 -7.14 -0.78 41.50
CA ARG A 308 -6.91 0.57 42.03
C ARG A 308 -8.10 1.23 42.67
N ILE A 309 -9.32 0.76 42.37
CA ILE A 309 -10.55 1.28 43.03
C ILE A 309 -10.47 0.95 44.52
N GLY A 310 -10.63 1.96 45.36
CA GLY A 310 -10.55 1.85 46.81
C GLY A 310 -9.12 1.80 47.37
N ALA A 311 -8.10 1.72 46.56
CA ALA A 311 -6.72 1.84 47.00
C ALA A 311 -6.38 3.33 47.25
N LYS A 312 -5.76 3.61 48.40
CA LYS A 312 -5.37 4.98 48.76
C LYS A 312 -4.12 5.40 47.95
N SER A 313 -4.10 6.65 47.53
CA SER A 313 -2.92 7.31 46.97
C SER A 313 -1.82 7.43 48.04
N LYS A 314 -0.55 7.56 47.64
CA LYS A 314 0.57 7.91 48.54
C LYS A 314 0.36 9.24 49.28
N TYR A 315 -0.49 10.08 48.76
CA TYR A 315 -0.84 11.39 49.36
C TYR A 315 -2.08 11.34 50.28
N ALA A 316 -2.78 10.21 50.36
CA ALA A 316 -3.98 10.08 51.20
C ALA A 316 -3.74 10.27 52.68
N ALA A 317 -2.49 10.23 53.14
CA ALA A 317 -2.10 10.52 54.54
C ALA A 317 -1.78 12.01 54.78
N VAL A 318 -1.78 12.84 53.71
CA VAL A 318 -1.58 14.30 53.84
C VAL A 318 -2.85 14.95 54.39
N SER A 319 -2.71 15.83 55.41
CA SER A 319 -3.87 16.48 55.98
C SER A 319 -4.52 17.48 54.99
N LYS A 320 -5.83 17.70 55.14
CA LYS A 320 -6.57 18.64 54.29
C LYS A 320 -5.99 20.05 54.34
N GLU A 321 -5.59 20.52 55.54
CA GLU A 321 -5.01 21.83 55.75
C GLU A 321 -3.73 22.03 54.93
N LYS A 322 -2.92 20.93 54.81
CA LYS A 322 -1.68 20.98 54.01
C LYS A 322 -1.97 21.00 52.53
N ILE A 323 -2.98 20.24 52.07
CA ILE A 323 -3.43 20.26 50.68
C ILE A 323 -3.96 21.65 50.29
N GLU A 324 -4.81 22.23 51.14
CA GLU A 324 -5.35 23.58 50.93
C GLU A 324 -4.27 24.67 50.94
N ALA A 325 -3.28 24.58 51.84
CA ALA A 325 -2.13 25.48 51.82
C ALA A 325 -1.35 25.42 50.50
N CYS A 326 -1.07 24.22 50.01
CA CYS A 326 -0.41 24.05 48.71
C CYS A 326 -1.25 24.54 47.53
N ILE A 327 -2.57 24.32 47.55
CA ILE A 327 -3.47 24.82 46.52
C ILE A 327 -3.43 26.36 46.51
N SER A 328 -3.48 27.00 47.70
CA SER A 328 -3.44 28.46 47.81
C SER A 328 -2.10 29.03 47.31
N GLU A 329 -0.96 28.41 47.67
CA GLU A 329 0.36 28.81 47.20
C GLU A 329 0.45 28.74 45.67
N VAL A 330 -0.01 27.63 45.04
CA VAL A 330 0.02 27.45 43.58
C VAL A 330 -0.94 28.41 42.89
N GLN A 331 -2.10 28.73 43.48
CA GLN A 331 -3.02 29.74 42.93
C GLN A 331 -2.39 31.15 42.89
N GLU A 332 -1.66 31.52 43.95
CA GLU A 332 -0.92 32.77 43.99
C GLU A 332 0.19 32.80 42.93
N GLU A 333 0.95 31.69 42.80
CA GLU A 333 2.03 31.59 41.82
C GLU A 333 1.52 31.67 40.37
N LEU A 334 0.38 31.04 40.07
CA LEU A 334 -0.18 30.93 38.72
C LEU A 334 -1.20 32.08 38.42
N GLU A 335 -1.47 32.94 39.35
CA GLU A 335 -2.47 34.04 39.27
C GLU A 335 -3.87 33.51 38.87
N VAL A 336 -4.28 32.35 39.39
CA VAL A 336 -5.57 31.73 39.14
C VAL A 336 -6.37 31.57 40.43
N GLU A 337 -7.70 31.60 40.32
CA GLU A 337 -8.61 31.33 41.43
C GLU A 337 -9.47 30.11 41.10
N LEU A 338 -9.38 29.08 41.89
CA LEU A 338 -10.19 27.85 41.75
C LEU A 338 -11.49 28.01 42.53
N ASP A 339 -12.62 27.63 41.89
CA ASP A 339 -13.87 27.52 42.60
C ASP A 339 -13.86 26.33 43.59
N PRO A 340 -14.83 26.26 44.54
CA PRO A 340 -14.86 25.18 45.53
C PRO A 340 -14.89 23.78 44.96
N LEU A 341 -15.60 23.54 43.82
CA LEU A 341 -15.66 22.22 43.17
C LEU A 341 -14.34 21.85 42.47
N GLN A 342 -13.64 22.85 41.93
CA GLN A 342 -12.31 22.60 41.34
C GLN A 342 -11.28 22.26 42.42
N ARG A 343 -11.34 22.90 43.61
CA ARG A 343 -10.51 22.55 44.79
C ARG A 343 -10.81 21.14 45.26
N GLU A 344 -12.09 20.75 45.37
CA GLU A 344 -12.51 19.39 45.72
C GLU A 344 -12.00 18.38 44.72
N ALA A 345 -12.03 18.69 43.41
CA ALA A 345 -11.49 17.85 42.34
C ALA A 345 -9.98 17.62 42.49
N VAL A 346 -9.20 18.63 42.84
CA VAL A 346 -7.77 18.51 43.14
C VAL A 346 -7.54 17.63 44.37
N GLU A 347 -8.25 17.84 45.46
CA GLU A 347 -8.17 16.99 46.68
C GLU A 347 -8.50 15.52 46.34
N MET A 348 -9.60 15.29 45.60
CA MET A 348 -10.02 13.97 45.17
C MET A 348 -8.95 13.28 44.32
N ALA A 349 -8.35 13.97 43.35
CA ALA A 349 -7.30 13.46 42.47
C ALA A 349 -6.00 13.09 43.23
N LEU A 350 -5.67 13.88 44.29
CA LEU A 350 -4.50 13.61 45.13
C LEU A 350 -4.72 12.43 46.06
N CYS A 351 -5.91 12.30 46.64
CA CYS A 351 -6.20 11.28 47.66
C CYS A 351 -6.54 9.89 47.13
N ASN A 352 -6.98 9.78 45.89
CA ASN A 352 -7.42 8.51 45.29
C ASN A 352 -6.51 8.09 44.15
N GLN A 353 -6.37 6.79 43.91
CA GLN A 353 -5.65 6.26 42.76
C GLN A 353 -6.49 6.29 41.48
N VAL A 354 -7.81 6.33 41.61
CA VAL A 354 -8.75 6.47 40.51
C VAL A 354 -9.79 7.51 40.89
N SER A 355 -9.96 8.49 40.06
CA SER A 355 -10.99 9.49 40.17
C SER A 355 -11.60 9.82 38.80
N VAL A 356 -12.82 10.31 38.77
CA VAL A 356 -13.52 10.75 37.57
C VAL A 356 -13.88 12.19 37.70
N LEU A 357 -13.37 13.05 36.81
CA LEU A 357 -13.71 14.45 36.72
C LEU A 357 -14.47 14.68 35.41
N THR A 358 -15.65 15.27 35.50
CA THR A 358 -16.48 15.61 34.35
C THR A 358 -16.88 17.08 34.41
N GLY A 359 -16.99 17.74 33.25
CA GLY A 359 -17.44 19.10 33.17
C GLY A 359 -17.90 19.41 31.74
N GLY A 360 -18.65 20.51 31.59
CA GLY A 360 -19.02 21.03 30.29
C GLY A 360 -17.82 21.66 29.58
N ALA A 361 -17.97 21.94 28.28
CA ALA A 361 -16.92 22.63 27.51
C ALA A 361 -16.74 24.06 28.11
N GLY A 362 -15.52 24.37 28.58
CA GLY A 362 -15.17 25.67 29.16
C GLY A 362 -15.38 25.79 30.69
N CYS A 363 -15.60 24.68 31.39
CA CYS A 363 -15.65 24.63 32.85
C CYS A 363 -14.27 24.41 33.45
#